data_25bbbb8af891e43fb116bc036b25b8b9
#
_entry.id   25bbbb8af891e43fb116bc036b25b8b9
#
_cell.length_a   1.000
_cell.length_b   1.000
_cell.length_c   1.000
_cell.angle_alpha   90.00
_cell.angle_beta   90.00
_cell.angle_gamma   90.00
#
_symmetry.space_group_name_H-M   'P 1'
#
loop_
_entity.id
_entity.type
_entity.pdbx_description
1 polymer ?
#
loop_
_entity_poly.entity_id
_entity_poly.type
_entity_poly.pdbx_seq_one_letter_code
_entity_poly.pdbx_strand_id
1 'polypeptide(L)'
;ANLGVETSENNVESATNAEVVLLAVKPQMMAEVCSPLSAVDFSDKLLISIAAGISTERLNALIPSVKAIVRVMPNTPALVGKGMAGLFAPENTSENYRTFAQDLLGAVGRTVWVDDETQMHAVTAASGSSPAYFFLMLEAMQQALIKMNIDGKTARELVQQSMLGADKMVIENPQI
;
A
#
# COMPACT_ATOMS: atom_id res chain seq x y z
N ALA A 1 -0.33 20.69 7.57
CA ALA A 1 -0.21 20.38 8.99
C ALA A 1 -1.54 20.34 9.76
N ASN A 2 -2.65 19.97 9.08
CA ASN A 2 -3.96 19.81 9.74
C ASN A 2 -4.09 18.51 10.55
N LEU A 3 -3.08 17.65 10.54
CA LEU A 3 -3.10 16.32 11.19
C LEU A 3 -2.29 16.30 12.51
N GLY A 4 -1.74 17.44 12.96
CA GLY A 4 -0.95 17.51 14.19
C GLY A 4 0.43 16.86 14.09
N VAL A 5 0.95 16.67 12.88
CA VAL A 5 2.30 16.15 12.62
C VAL A 5 3.25 17.27 12.24
N GLU A 6 4.52 17.13 12.58
CA GLU A 6 5.58 18.00 12.10
C GLU A 6 5.84 17.78 10.61
N THR A 7 6.16 18.85 9.90
CA THR A 7 6.48 18.81 8.47
C THR A 7 7.82 19.47 8.22
N SER A 8 8.63 18.88 7.31
CA SER A 8 9.92 19.40 6.89
C SER A 8 10.10 19.22 5.38
N GLU A 9 10.81 20.13 4.75
CA GLU A 9 11.30 20.00 3.37
C GLU A 9 12.68 19.30 3.30
N ASN A 10 13.28 19.04 4.47
CA ASN A 10 14.61 18.42 4.58
C ASN A 10 14.48 16.92 4.91
N ASN A 11 14.46 16.07 3.88
CA ASN A 11 14.35 14.63 4.03
C ASN A 11 15.55 14.02 4.81
N VAL A 12 16.75 14.60 4.68
CA VAL A 12 17.95 14.09 5.37
C VAL A 12 17.82 14.30 6.87
N GLU A 13 17.41 15.49 7.30
CA GLU A 13 17.18 15.81 8.71
C GLU A 13 16.06 14.93 9.29
N SER A 14 14.93 14.81 8.58
CA SER A 14 13.80 13.97 9.00
C SER A 14 14.23 12.51 9.16
N ALA A 15 14.96 11.95 8.19
CA ALA A 15 15.44 10.57 8.24
C ALA A 15 16.50 10.35 9.32
N THR A 16 17.36 11.33 9.58
CA THR A 16 18.38 11.26 10.64
C THR A 16 17.74 11.10 12.02
N ASN A 17 16.65 11.85 12.28
CA ASN A 17 15.97 11.87 13.57
C ASN A 17 14.93 10.76 13.74
N ALA A 18 14.59 10.02 12.68
CA ALA A 18 13.58 8.97 12.72
C ALA A 18 14.17 7.59 13.01
N GLU A 19 13.46 6.75 13.74
CA GLU A 19 13.73 5.32 13.91
C GLU A 19 13.14 4.50 12.75
N VAL A 20 12.05 4.98 12.17
CA VAL A 20 11.37 4.36 11.03
C VAL A 20 11.20 5.39 9.92
N VAL A 21 11.60 5.04 8.72
CA VAL A 21 11.46 5.89 7.53
C VAL A 21 10.52 5.21 6.54
N LEU A 22 9.41 5.86 6.20
CA LEU A 22 8.46 5.39 5.20
C LEU A 22 8.69 6.14 3.86
N LEU A 23 9.09 5.41 2.83
CA LEU A 23 9.22 5.93 1.46
C LEU A 23 7.86 5.83 0.73
N ALA A 24 7.15 6.95 0.70
CA ALA A 24 5.85 7.10 0.03
C ALA A 24 5.96 7.96 -1.23
N VAL A 25 6.97 7.72 -2.04
CA VAL A 25 7.26 8.46 -3.26
C VAL A 25 6.97 7.61 -4.51
N LYS A 26 6.73 8.28 -5.64
CA LYS A 26 6.55 7.57 -6.91
C LYS A 26 7.80 6.79 -7.29
N PRO A 27 7.68 5.57 -7.87
CA PRO A 27 8.84 4.72 -8.19
C PRO A 27 9.93 5.41 -9.01
N GLN A 28 9.54 6.24 -9.97
CA GLN A 28 10.48 6.98 -10.84
C GLN A 28 11.29 8.05 -10.11
N MET A 29 10.84 8.52 -8.95
CA MET A 29 11.54 9.50 -8.10
C MET A 29 12.44 8.84 -7.06
N MET A 30 12.39 7.51 -6.93
CA MET A 30 13.06 6.80 -5.84
C MET A 30 14.56 7.06 -5.80
N ALA A 31 15.24 7.05 -6.95
CA ALA A 31 16.69 7.29 -7.01
C ALA A 31 17.05 8.73 -6.60
N GLU A 32 16.28 9.71 -7.02
CA GLU A 32 16.47 11.13 -6.67
C GLU A 32 16.27 11.35 -5.17
N VAL A 33 15.19 10.82 -4.60
CA VAL A 33 14.87 10.98 -3.16
C VAL A 33 15.86 10.23 -2.28
N CYS A 34 16.30 9.03 -2.67
CA CYS A 34 17.23 8.23 -1.88
C CYS A 34 18.70 8.71 -2.00
N SER A 35 19.07 9.42 -3.06
CA SER A 35 20.45 9.90 -3.26
C SER A 35 21.00 10.68 -2.07
N PRO A 36 20.35 11.73 -1.54
CA PRO A 36 20.81 12.42 -0.35
C PRO A 36 20.69 11.57 0.93
N LEU A 37 19.74 10.62 1.00
CA LEU A 37 19.56 9.74 2.15
C LEU A 37 20.69 8.71 2.30
N SER A 38 21.49 8.47 1.26
CA SER A 38 22.66 7.58 1.32
C SER A 38 23.73 8.05 2.31
N ALA A 39 23.73 9.34 2.69
CA ALA A 39 24.61 9.91 3.71
C ALA A 39 24.09 9.69 5.16
N VAL A 40 22.85 9.27 5.33
CA VAL A 40 22.26 8.97 6.64
C VAL A 40 22.58 7.52 7.02
N ASP A 41 22.93 7.29 8.28
CA ASP A 41 23.10 5.93 8.79
C ASP A 41 21.73 5.28 9.06
N PHE A 42 21.44 4.23 8.31
CA PHE A 42 20.23 3.41 8.44
C PHE A 42 20.48 2.07 9.14
N SER A 43 21.67 1.86 9.73
CA SER A 43 22.03 0.54 10.31
C SER A 43 21.06 0.06 11.40
N ASP A 44 20.49 1.00 12.16
CA ASP A 44 19.57 0.74 13.27
C ASP A 44 18.14 1.26 13.00
N LYS A 45 17.83 1.57 11.73
CA LYS A 45 16.52 2.08 11.32
C LYS A 45 15.75 1.07 10.49
N LEU A 46 14.43 1.11 10.61
CA LEU A 46 13.53 0.40 9.70
C LEU A 46 13.22 1.27 8.49
N LEU A 47 13.45 0.75 7.30
CA LEU A 47 13.00 1.34 6.04
C LEU A 47 11.75 0.61 5.55
N ILE A 48 10.64 1.32 5.43
CA ILE A 48 9.41 0.82 4.82
C ILE A 48 9.24 1.49 3.46
N SER A 49 8.98 0.73 2.41
CA SER A 49 8.70 1.30 1.08
C SER A 49 7.34 0.82 0.57
N ILE A 50 6.49 1.78 0.18
CA ILE A 50 5.21 1.51 -0.49
C ILE A 50 5.27 1.72 -2.00
N ALA A 51 6.47 1.88 -2.57
CA ALA A 51 6.67 2.11 -4.00
C ALA A 51 6.51 0.82 -4.79
N ALA A 52 5.58 0.81 -5.75
CA ALA A 52 5.38 -0.33 -6.62
C ALA A 52 6.62 -0.61 -7.49
N GLY A 53 6.99 -1.89 -7.63
CA GLY A 53 8.06 -2.32 -8.54
C GLY A 53 9.48 -2.04 -8.08
N ILE A 54 9.70 -1.50 -6.89
CA ILE A 54 11.04 -1.28 -6.32
C ILE A 54 11.38 -2.42 -5.36
N SER A 55 12.40 -3.21 -5.70
CA SER A 55 12.83 -4.36 -4.89
C SER A 55 13.64 -3.94 -3.66
N THR A 56 13.74 -4.84 -2.68
CA THR A 56 14.60 -4.68 -1.50
C THR A 56 16.07 -4.57 -1.90
N GLU A 57 16.52 -5.31 -2.91
CA GLU A 57 17.85 -5.20 -3.50
C GLU A 57 18.11 -3.79 -4.05
N ARG A 58 17.13 -3.23 -4.80
CA ARG A 58 17.24 -1.87 -5.33
C ARG A 58 17.30 -0.82 -4.23
N LEU A 59 16.49 -0.96 -3.18
CA LEU A 59 16.51 -0.05 -2.02
C LEU A 59 17.87 -0.11 -1.30
N ASN A 60 18.42 -1.31 -1.11
CA ASN A 60 19.72 -1.52 -0.50
C ASN A 60 20.86 -0.90 -1.35
N ALA A 61 20.77 -1.02 -2.68
CA ALA A 61 21.73 -0.36 -3.58
C ALA A 61 21.65 1.18 -3.51
N LEU A 62 20.47 1.75 -3.22
CA LEU A 62 20.27 3.20 -3.09
C LEU A 62 20.69 3.73 -1.71
N ILE A 63 20.51 2.94 -0.66
CA ILE A 63 20.86 3.29 0.74
C ILE A 63 21.66 2.12 1.34
N PRO A 64 22.99 2.04 1.08
CA PRO A 64 23.80 0.86 1.44
C PRO A 64 23.91 0.58 2.95
N SER A 65 23.66 1.56 3.81
CA SER A 65 23.66 1.38 5.27
C SER A 65 22.39 0.70 5.80
N VAL A 66 21.32 0.59 5.01
CA VAL A 66 20.06 -0.01 5.47
C VAL A 66 20.21 -1.53 5.66
N LYS A 67 19.77 -2.02 6.82
CA LYS A 67 19.79 -3.46 7.17
C LYS A 67 18.41 -4.06 7.31
N ALA A 68 17.42 -3.24 7.64
CA ALA A 68 16.04 -3.68 7.82
C ALA A 68 15.13 -2.98 6.82
N ILE A 69 14.53 -3.74 5.93
CA ILE A 69 13.63 -3.25 4.89
C ILE A 69 12.33 -4.05 4.96
N VAL A 70 11.20 -3.34 4.96
CA VAL A 70 9.88 -3.92 4.69
C VAL A 70 9.32 -3.28 3.43
N ARG A 71 9.08 -4.12 2.44
CA ARG A 71 8.40 -3.72 1.21
C ARG A 71 6.91 -3.94 1.36
N VAL A 72 6.12 -2.95 1.00
CA VAL A 72 4.67 -2.97 1.16
C VAL A 72 4.00 -2.61 -0.16
N MET A 73 2.95 -3.32 -0.51
CA MET A 73 2.06 -2.96 -1.62
C MET A 73 0.66 -2.72 -1.08
N PRO A 74 0.32 -1.47 -0.74
CA PRO A 74 -1.01 -1.08 -0.30
C PRO A 74 -1.95 -0.87 -1.50
N ASN A 75 -3.22 -0.59 -1.20
CA ASN A 75 -4.20 -0.19 -2.20
C ASN A 75 -5.05 1.00 -1.74
N THR A 76 -5.76 1.63 -2.68
CA THR A 76 -6.54 2.85 -2.43
C THR A 76 -7.69 2.73 -1.42
N PRO A 77 -8.34 1.57 -1.18
CA PRO A 77 -9.33 1.44 -0.10
C PRO A 77 -8.81 1.72 1.31
N ALA A 78 -7.49 1.79 1.51
CA ALA A 78 -6.87 2.28 2.75
C ALA A 78 -7.40 3.67 3.17
N LEU A 79 -7.78 4.53 2.22
CA LEU A 79 -8.35 5.86 2.49
C LEU A 79 -9.66 5.82 3.29
N VAL A 80 -10.35 4.69 3.29
CA VAL A 80 -11.59 4.46 4.04
C VAL A 80 -11.44 3.35 5.08
N GLY A 81 -10.22 3.01 5.48
CA GLY A 81 -9.93 1.99 6.49
C GLY A 81 -10.26 0.55 6.04
N LYS A 82 -10.31 0.31 4.73
CA LYS A 82 -10.63 -1.00 4.10
C LYS A 82 -9.52 -1.43 3.13
N GLY A 83 -8.30 -0.98 3.38
CA GLY A 83 -7.15 -1.35 2.58
C GLY A 83 -6.79 -2.83 2.68
N MET A 84 -6.04 -3.28 1.69
CA MET A 84 -5.29 -4.53 1.72
C MET A 84 -3.84 -4.23 1.36
N ALA A 85 -2.91 -4.64 2.20
CA ALA A 85 -1.48 -4.46 1.97
C ALA A 85 -0.76 -5.81 1.99
N GLY A 86 -0.05 -6.13 0.91
CA GLY A 86 0.93 -7.21 0.93
C GLY A 86 2.26 -6.71 1.46
N LEU A 87 2.89 -7.49 2.33
CA LEU A 87 4.16 -7.19 2.97
C LEU A 87 5.20 -8.25 2.61
N PHE A 88 6.42 -7.80 2.37
CA PHE A 88 7.59 -8.66 2.23
C PHE A 88 8.76 -8.05 3.01
N ALA A 89 9.54 -8.89 3.66
CA ALA A 89 10.80 -8.52 4.27
C ALA A 89 11.82 -9.65 4.12
N PRO A 90 13.12 -9.36 3.87
CA PRO A 90 14.18 -10.35 3.92
C PRO A 90 14.21 -11.12 5.25
N GLU A 91 14.68 -12.36 5.25
CA GLU A 91 14.70 -13.26 6.42
C GLU A 91 15.42 -12.66 7.64
N ASN A 92 16.44 -11.86 7.41
CA ASN A 92 17.22 -11.19 8.45
C ASN A 92 16.52 -10.00 9.10
N THR A 93 15.31 -9.63 8.65
CA THR A 93 14.52 -8.57 9.28
C THR A 93 13.92 -9.06 10.58
N SER A 94 14.19 -8.35 11.67
CA SER A 94 13.74 -8.75 13.01
C SER A 94 12.21 -8.81 13.12
N GLU A 95 11.71 -9.68 13.98
CA GLU A 95 10.27 -9.83 14.23
C GLU A 95 9.63 -8.53 14.75
N ASN A 96 10.35 -7.75 15.54
CA ASN A 96 9.85 -6.45 16.02
C ASN A 96 9.57 -5.50 14.86
N TYR A 97 10.44 -5.45 13.85
CA TYR A 97 10.23 -4.62 12.67
C TYR A 97 9.10 -5.13 11.78
N ARG A 98 8.97 -6.45 11.65
CA ARG A 98 7.84 -7.07 10.95
C ARG A 98 6.52 -6.72 11.61
N THR A 99 6.42 -6.92 12.92
CA THR A 99 5.23 -6.59 13.71
C THR A 99 4.89 -5.11 13.60
N PHE A 100 5.89 -4.22 13.77
CA PHE A 100 5.67 -2.78 13.63
C PHE A 100 5.08 -2.40 12.25
N ALA A 101 5.67 -2.92 11.17
CA ALA A 101 5.17 -2.64 9.82
C ALA A 101 3.76 -3.19 9.61
N GLN A 102 3.46 -4.38 10.13
CA GLN A 102 2.14 -4.98 10.08
C GLN A 102 1.10 -4.14 10.81
N ASP A 103 1.40 -3.71 12.02
CA ASP A 103 0.49 -2.90 12.85
C ASP A 103 0.25 -1.53 12.23
N LEU A 104 1.32 -0.89 11.72
CA LEU A 104 1.21 0.40 11.03
C LEU A 104 0.26 0.32 9.84
N LEU A 105 0.42 -0.68 8.98
CA LEU A 105 -0.45 -0.86 7.80
C LEU A 105 -1.82 -1.43 8.20
N GLY A 106 -1.90 -2.20 9.28
CA GLY A 106 -3.12 -2.72 9.88
C GLY A 106 -4.09 -1.63 10.34
N ALA A 107 -3.58 -0.46 10.69
CA ALA A 107 -4.40 0.70 11.08
C ALA A 107 -5.34 1.19 9.96
N VAL A 108 -5.05 0.90 8.69
CA VAL A 108 -5.85 1.34 7.53
C VAL A 108 -6.48 0.19 6.74
N GLY A 109 -6.41 -1.05 7.26
CA GLY A 109 -6.98 -2.20 6.59
C GLY A 109 -6.44 -3.54 7.08
N ARG A 110 -6.33 -4.51 6.18
CA ARG A 110 -5.75 -5.83 6.46
C ARG A 110 -4.38 -5.95 5.80
N THR A 111 -3.56 -6.81 6.37
CA THR A 111 -2.23 -7.11 5.85
C THR A 111 -2.07 -8.61 5.59
N VAL A 112 -1.18 -8.97 4.67
CA VAL A 112 -0.74 -10.33 4.42
C VAL A 112 0.76 -10.32 4.14
N TRP A 113 1.50 -11.25 4.76
CA TRP A 113 2.90 -11.49 4.44
C TRP A 113 3.01 -12.43 3.24
N VAL A 114 4.01 -12.20 2.42
CA VAL A 114 4.43 -13.12 1.37
C VAL A 114 5.85 -13.60 1.68
N ASP A 115 6.14 -14.85 1.34
CA ASP A 115 7.41 -15.50 1.67
C ASP A 115 8.52 -15.18 0.65
N ASP A 116 8.14 -14.85 -0.57
CA ASP A 116 9.05 -14.54 -1.66
C ASP A 116 8.74 -13.16 -2.25
N GLU A 117 9.78 -12.34 -2.48
CA GLU A 117 9.62 -10.98 -3.00
C GLU A 117 8.94 -10.96 -4.39
N THR A 118 9.13 -11.98 -5.20
CA THR A 118 8.50 -12.08 -6.52
C THR A 118 6.97 -12.16 -6.43
N GLN A 119 6.42 -12.71 -5.34
CA GLN A 119 4.98 -12.76 -5.08
C GLN A 119 4.35 -11.36 -4.93
N MET A 120 5.15 -10.31 -4.67
CA MET A 120 4.66 -8.92 -4.65
C MET A 120 4.09 -8.48 -6.00
N HIS A 121 4.45 -9.14 -7.11
CA HIS A 121 3.81 -8.91 -8.41
C HIS A 121 2.36 -9.41 -8.42
N ALA A 122 2.12 -10.60 -7.85
CA ALA A 122 0.77 -11.13 -7.69
C ALA A 122 -0.09 -10.27 -6.75
N VAL A 123 0.50 -9.81 -5.63
CA VAL A 123 -0.16 -8.85 -4.72
C VAL A 123 -0.55 -7.58 -5.48
N THR A 124 0.35 -7.03 -6.29
CA THR A 124 0.07 -5.84 -7.09
C THR A 124 -1.10 -6.07 -8.05
N ALA A 125 -1.13 -7.20 -8.75
CA ALA A 125 -2.20 -7.52 -9.69
C ALA A 125 -3.53 -7.78 -8.97
N ALA A 126 -3.52 -8.58 -7.90
CA ALA A 126 -4.74 -9.03 -7.22
C ALA A 126 -5.35 -7.99 -6.26
N SER A 127 -4.52 -7.13 -5.65
CA SER A 127 -4.93 -6.18 -4.62
C SER A 127 -4.63 -4.73 -4.99
N GLY A 128 -3.42 -4.44 -5.46
CA GLY A 128 -3.02 -3.08 -5.81
C GLY A 128 -3.83 -2.48 -6.96
N SER A 129 -4.08 -3.26 -8.00
CA SER A 129 -4.76 -2.83 -9.22
C SER A 129 -6.27 -3.07 -9.22
N SER A 130 -6.75 -4.10 -8.50
CA SER A 130 -8.16 -4.55 -8.60
C SER A 130 -9.21 -3.51 -8.19
N PRO A 131 -8.98 -2.57 -7.27
CA PRO A 131 -9.96 -1.51 -7.01
C PRO A 131 -10.36 -0.72 -8.25
N ALA A 132 -9.40 -0.47 -9.16
CA ALA A 132 -9.68 0.23 -10.42
C ALA A 132 -10.59 -0.60 -11.35
N TYR A 133 -10.44 -1.93 -11.35
CA TYR A 133 -11.31 -2.81 -12.15
C TYR A 133 -12.73 -2.83 -11.61
N PHE A 134 -12.90 -2.85 -10.29
CA PHE A 134 -14.21 -2.75 -9.66
C PHE A 134 -14.87 -1.39 -9.92
N PHE A 135 -14.12 -0.29 -9.88
CA PHE A 135 -14.65 1.03 -10.21
C PHE A 135 -15.13 1.11 -11.66
N LEU A 136 -14.34 0.58 -12.60
CA LEU A 136 -14.72 0.52 -14.02
C LEU A 136 -15.98 -0.30 -14.24
N MET A 137 -16.09 -1.46 -13.57
CA MET A 137 -17.28 -2.30 -13.66
C MET A 137 -18.52 -1.60 -13.11
N LEU A 138 -18.43 -0.96 -11.93
CA LEU A 138 -19.51 -0.20 -11.33
C LEU A 138 -19.96 0.96 -12.25
N GLU A 139 -19.00 1.68 -12.82
CA GLU A 139 -19.27 2.76 -13.78
C GLU A 139 -20.02 2.25 -15.01
N ALA A 140 -19.56 1.15 -15.62
CA ALA A 140 -20.20 0.55 -16.78
C ALA A 140 -21.63 0.08 -16.50
N MET A 141 -21.87 -0.55 -15.34
CA MET A 141 -23.19 -0.98 -14.90
C MET A 141 -24.12 0.21 -14.67
N GLN A 142 -23.63 1.27 -14.02
CA GLN A 142 -24.39 2.50 -13.80
C GLN A 142 -24.78 3.15 -15.13
N GLN A 143 -23.84 3.25 -16.08
CA GLN A 143 -24.12 3.81 -17.42
C GLN A 143 -25.16 3.00 -18.20
N ALA A 144 -25.12 1.67 -18.09
CA ALA A 144 -26.13 0.81 -18.71
C ALA A 144 -27.53 1.06 -18.15
N LEU A 145 -27.68 1.17 -16.82
CA LEU A 145 -28.95 1.47 -16.17
C LEU A 145 -29.51 2.85 -16.58
N ILE A 146 -28.66 3.85 -16.70
CA ILE A 146 -29.05 5.19 -17.19
C ILE A 146 -29.59 5.10 -18.62
N LYS A 147 -28.97 4.30 -19.50
CA LYS A 147 -29.49 4.07 -20.87
C LYS A 147 -30.82 3.32 -20.89
N MET A 148 -31.15 2.59 -19.79
CA MET A 148 -32.44 1.92 -19.58
C MET A 148 -33.47 2.84 -18.90
N ASN A 149 -33.24 4.15 -18.86
CA ASN A 149 -34.08 5.20 -18.27
C ASN A 149 -34.21 5.13 -16.73
N ILE A 150 -33.23 4.52 -16.04
CA ILE A 150 -33.09 4.66 -14.59
C ILE A 150 -32.33 5.95 -14.30
N ASP A 151 -32.82 6.77 -13.37
CA ASP A 151 -32.11 7.99 -12.98
C ASP A 151 -30.73 7.68 -12.35
N GLY A 152 -29.78 8.61 -12.47
CA GLY A 152 -28.38 8.38 -12.10
C GLY A 152 -28.17 8.09 -10.61
N LYS A 153 -29.01 8.61 -9.71
CA LYS A 153 -28.94 8.35 -8.27
C LYS A 153 -29.38 6.91 -7.97
N THR A 154 -30.53 6.51 -8.47
CA THR A 154 -31.04 5.14 -8.30
C THR A 154 -30.11 4.11 -8.95
N ALA A 155 -29.59 4.39 -10.15
CA ALA A 155 -28.61 3.54 -10.82
C ALA A 155 -27.36 3.31 -9.93
N ARG A 156 -26.83 4.38 -9.35
CA ARG A 156 -25.68 4.31 -8.43
C ARG A 156 -25.98 3.49 -7.18
N GLU A 157 -27.11 3.72 -6.52
CA GLU A 157 -27.52 2.98 -5.33
C GLU A 157 -27.64 1.47 -5.60
N LEU A 158 -28.29 1.10 -6.72
CA LEU A 158 -28.46 -0.29 -7.11
C LEU A 158 -27.10 -1.01 -7.27
N VAL A 159 -26.17 -0.44 -8.03
CA VAL A 159 -24.89 -1.13 -8.31
C VAL A 159 -23.99 -1.16 -7.08
N GLN A 160 -23.94 -0.09 -6.28
CA GLN A 160 -23.13 -0.04 -5.05
C GLN A 160 -23.63 -1.05 -4.01
N GLN A 161 -24.96 -1.12 -3.76
CA GLN A 161 -25.50 -2.04 -2.79
C GLN A 161 -25.35 -3.50 -3.25
N SER A 162 -25.50 -3.77 -4.55
CA SER A 162 -25.31 -5.11 -5.09
C SER A 162 -23.88 -5.59 -4.92
N MET A 163 -22.89 -4.73 -5.18
CA MET A 163 -21.47 -5.05 -4.99
C MET A 163 -21.13 -5.31 -3.51
N LEU A 164 -21.61 -4.43 -2.62
CA LEU A 164 -21.41 -4.59 -1.17
C LEU A 164 -22.02 -5.90 -0.67
N GLY A 165 -23.21 -6.24 -1.15
CA GLY A 165 -23.89 -7.49 -0.78
C GLY A 165 -23.13 -8.72 -1.29
N ALA A 166 -22.67 -8.71 -2.53
CA ALA A 166 -21.89 -9.79 -3.11
C ALA A 166 -20.58 -10.03 -2.35
N ASP A 167 -19.84 -8.97 -2.03
CA ASP A 167 -18.60 -9.05 -1.25
C ASP A 167 -18.85 -9.67 0.13
N LYS A 168 -19.88 -9.23 0.84
CA LYS A 168 -20.27 -9.82 2.13
C LYS A 168 -20.61 -11.29 2.02
N MET A 169 -21.35 -11.68 0.98
CA MET A 169 -21.69 -13.09 0.76
C MET A 169 -20.45 -13.96 0.58
N VAL A 170 -19.45 -13.51 -0.16
CA VAL A 170 -18.17 -14.21 -0.33
C VAL A 170 -17.41 -14.32 1.00
N ILE A 171 -17.38 -13.24 1.79
CA ILE A 171 -16.69 -13.23 3.09
C ILE A 171 -17.36 -14.20 4.09
N GLU A 172 -18.69 -14.23 4.12
CA GLU A 172 -19.45 -15.03 5.07
C GLU A 172 -19.64 -16.50 4.62
N ASN A 173 -19.42 -16.79 3.36
CA ASN A 173 -19.55 -18.13 2.77
C ASN A 173 -18.29 -18.53 1.99
N PRO A 174 -17.26 -19.06 2.67
CA PRO A 174 -15.97 -19.40 2.04
C PRO A 174 -16.07 -20.43 0.90
N GLN A 175 -17.23 -21.00 0.65
CA GLN A 175 -17.48 -21.98 -0.42
C GLN A 175 -17.97 -21.33 -1.72
N ILE A 176 -18.26 -20.02 -1.71
CA ILE A 176 -18.54 -19.23 -2.91
C ILE A 176 -17.17 -18.73 -3.44
#